data_7361841b8e9217c313cf02821c265b04
#
_entry.id   7361841b8e9217c313cf02821c265b04
#
_cell.length_a   1.000
_cell.length_b   1.000
_cell.length_c   1.000
_cell.angle_alpha   90.00
_cell.angle_beta   90.00
_cell.angle_gamma   90.00
#
_symmetry.space_group_name_H-M   'P 1'
#
loop_
_entity.id
_entity.type
_entity.pdbx_description
1 polymer ?
#
loop_
_entity_poly.entity_id
_entity_poly.type
_entity_poly.pdbx_seq_one_letter_code
_entity_poly.pdbx_strand_id
1 'polypeptide(L)'
;MNELQLNLVGDKARGYTTVYAGDRYPYHGHFVPGDANSIGYEDLKVIEDFEFLSSVAAGRQHTPGFSEAIDYVSVQDALLRSWKSEKWEDVTNIAST
;
A
#
# COMPACT_ATOMS: atom_id res chain seq x y z
N MET A 1 -0.11 -0.57 -12.25
CA MET A 1 -1.20 -0.16 -11.31
C MET A 1 -1.47 1.32 -11.49
N ASN A 2 -2.60 1.68 -12.07
CA ASN A 2 -2.94 3.06 -12.37
C ASN A 2 -4.34 3.47 -11.86
N GLU A 3 -5.07 2.55 -11.25
CA GLU A 3 -6.37 2.83 -10.64
C GLU A 3 -6.60 2.01 -9.38
N LEU A 4 -7.40 2.58 -8.48
CA LEU A 4 -7.91 1.94 -7.27
C LEU A 4 -9.44 2.05 -7.27
N GLN A 5 -10.13 0.96 -6.96
CA GLN A 5 -11.57 0.95 -6.72
C GLN A 5 -11.82 1.05 -5.22
N LEU A 6 -12.49 2.12 -4.80
CA LEU A 6 -12.73 2.42 -3.39
C LEU A 6 -14.22 2.41 -3.08
N ASN A 7 -14.61 1.68 -2.04
CA ASN A 7 -15.93 1.73 -1.44
C ASN A 7 -15.77 1.90 0.08
N LEU A 8 -16.28 2.99 0.62
CA LEU A 8 -16.21 3.30 2.05
C LEU A 8 -17.56 2.99 2.71
N VAL A 9 -17.50 2.32 3.85
CA VAL A 9 -18.70 2.06 4.67
C VAL A 9 -19.22 3.38 5.22
N GLY A 10 -20.49 3.66 4.95
CA GLY A 10 -21.13 4.92 5.37
C GLY A 10 -21.19 6.01 4.29
N ASP A 11 -20.57 5.81 3.14
CA ASP A 11 -20.74 6.69 2.00
C ASP A 11 -22.19 6.69 1.50
N LYS A 12 -22.70 7.86 1.13
CA LYS A 12 -24.03 8.02 0.55
C LYS A 12 -24.16 7.34 -0.81
N ALA A 13 -23.07 7.24 -1.54
CA ALA A 13 -22.99 6.56 -2.82
C ALA A 13 -22.88 5.05 -2.61
N ARG A 14 -23.81 4.28 -3.18
CA ARG A 14 -23.73 2.83 -3.23
C ARG A 14 -22.93 2.42 -4.45
N GLY A 15 -21.72 1.94 -4.26
CA GLY A 15 -20.87 1.50 -5.37
C GLY A 15 -19.40 1.77 -5.11
N TYR A 16 -18.62 1.72 -6.17
CA TYR A 16 -17.19 1.97 -6.12
C TYR A 16 -16.84 3.30 -6.78
N THR A 17 -15.95 4.05 -6.13
CA THR A 17 -15.29 5.22 -6.72
C THR A 17 -13.97 4.78 -7.31
N THR A 18 -13.73 5.11 -8.58
CA THR A 18 -12.43 4.89 -9.22
C THR A 18 -11.50 6.05 -8.91
N VAL A 19 -10.36 5.75 -8.32
CA VAL A 19 -9.29 6.71 -8.05
C VAL A 19 -8.14 6.39 -9.00
N TYR A 20 -7.78 7.35 -9.85
CA TYR A 20 -6.66 7.21 -10.78
C TYR A 20 -5.36 7.69 -10.15
N ALA A 21 -4.28 6.97 -10.41
CA ALA A 21 -2.94 7.46 -10.18
C ALA A 21 -2.68 8.69 -11.08
N GLY A 22 -1.87 9.62 -10.60
CA GLY A 22 -1.59 10.84 -11.33
C GLY A 22 -0.54 11.72 -10.64
N ASP A 23 -0.22 12.84 -11.26
CA ASP A 23 0.84 13.77 -10.84
C ASP A 23 0.59 14.45 -9.49
N ARG A 24 -0.64 14.44 -8.98
CA ARG A 24 -0.98 14.91 -7.64
C ARG A 24 -0.59 13.96 -6.52
N TYR A 25 -0.15 12.75 -6.84
CA TYR A 25 0.36 11.79 -5.87
C TYR A 25 1.90 11.86 -5.81
N PRO A 26 2.49 11.63 -4.62
CA PRO A 26 3.94 11.67 -4.46
C PRO A 26 4.67 10.82 -5.50
N TYR A 27 5.74 11.37 -6.05
CA TYR A 27 6.65 10.74 -7.03
C TYR A 27 6.10 10.49 -8.43
N HIS A 28 4.81 10.30 -8.61
CA HIS A 28 4.23 9.89 -9.91
C HIS A 28 4.62 10.83 -11.05
N GLY A 29 4.52 12.14 -10.85
CA GLY A 29 4.87 13.15 -11.84
C GLY A 29 6.35 13.19 -12.26
N HIS A 30 7.25 12.51 -11.51
CA HIS A 30 8.66 12.37 -11.89
C HIS A 30 8.87 11.32 -12.98
N PHE A 31 7.93 10.41 -13.17
CA PHE A 31 8.01 9.31 -14.13
C PHE A 31 7.09 9.54 -15.33
N VAL A 32 5.85 9.97 -15.09
CA VAL A 32 4.83 10.15 -16.13
C VAL A 32 4.05 11.45 -15.92
N PRO A 33 3.72 12.18 -17.00
CA PRO A 33 3.19 13.55 -16.92
C PRO A 33 1.68 13.64 -16.75
N GLY A 34 0.93 12.54 -16.72
CA GLY A 34 -0.53 12.59 -16.76
C GLY A 34 -1.25 11.56 -15.91
N ASP A 35 -2.49 11.87 -15.57
CA ASP A 35 -3.39 11.00 -14.83
C ASP A 35 -3.69 9.71 -15.61
N ALA A 36 -3.99 8.66 -14.86
CA ALA A 36 -4.29 7.31 -15.36
C ALA A 36 -3.17 6.64 -16.16
N ASN A 37 -2.01 7.25 -16.27
CA ASN A 37 -0.82 6.60 -16.79
C ASN A 37 -0.15 5.78 -15.67
N SER A 38 0.15 4.54 -15.99
CA SER A 38 0.82 3.61 -15.08
C SER A 38 2.28 3.97 -14.94
N ILE A 39 2.78 4.00 -13.71
CA ILE A 39 4.21 3.83 -13.48
C ILE A 39 4.54 2.34 -13.50
N GLY A 40 5.75 2.01 -13.91
CA GLY A 40 6.21 0.63 -14.04
C GLY A 40 6.62 0.00 -12.71
N TYR A 41 6.87 -1.30 -12.76
CA TYR A 41 7.34 -2.04 -11.58
C TYR A 41 8.73 -1.57 -11.14
N GLU A 42 9.59 -1.25 -12.10
CA GLU A 42 10.93 -0.71 -11.86
C GLU A 42 10.87 0.68 -11.22
N ASP A 43 9.93 1.53 -11.64
CA ASP A 43 9.74 2.86 -11.05
C ASP A 43 9.37 2.76 -9.56
N LEU A 44 8.56 1.77 -9.19
CA LEU A 44 8.23 1.50 -7.78
C LEU A 44 9.47 1.11 -6.97
N LYS A 45 10.40 0.36 -7.56
CA LYS A 45 11.67 0.01 -6.93
C LYS A 45 12.59 1.21 -6.77
N VAL A 46 12.63 2.10 -7.75
CA VAL A 46 13.37 3.36 -7.63
C VAL A 46 12.84 4.22 -6.49
N ILE A 47 11.52 4.30 -6.32
CA ILE A 47 10.89 5.03 -5.20
C ILE A 47 11.27 4.38 -3.86
N GLU A 48 11.20 3.05 -3.76
CA GLU A 48 11.56 2.29 -2.56
C GLU A 48 13.02 2.55 -2.16
N ASP A 49 13.95 2.47 -3.10
CA ASP A 49 15.37 2.72 -2.87
C ASP A 49 15.64 4.17 -2.46
N PHE A 50 14.97 5.13 -3.09
CA PHE A 50 15.07 6.54 -2.75
C PHE A 50 14.61 6.81 -1.31
N GLU A 51 13.46 6.26 -0.91
CA GLU A 51 12.92 6.41 0.44
C GLU A 51 13.82 5.74 1.48
N PHE A 52 14.35 4.57 1.17
CA PHE A 52 15.31 3.88 2.03
C PHE A 52 16.60 4.71 2.24
N LEU A 53 17.21 5.17 1.17
CA LEU A 53 18.43 5.98 1.25
C LEU A 53 18.17 7.31 1.96
N SER A 54 17.02 7.92 1.74
CA SER A 54 16.61 9.14 2.43
C SER A 54 16.44 8.92 3.94
N SER A 55 15.91 7.78 4.33
CA SER A 55 15.78 7.36 5.74
C SER A 55 17.15 7.18 6.40
N VAL A 56 18.07 6.53 5.70
CA VAL A 56 19.45 6.35 6.16
C VAL A 56 20.15 7.70 6.34
N ALA A 57 20.06 8.59 5.34
CA ALA A 57 20.64 9.92 5.39
C ALA A 57 20.08 10.80 6.52
N ALA A 58 18.77 10.67 6.78
CA ALA A 58 18.10 11.41 7.84
C ALA A 58 18.27 10.80 9.24
N GLY A 59 18.83 9.59 9.35
CA GLY A 59 18.98 8.86 10.62
C GLY A 59 17.66 8.52 11.29
N ARG A 60 16.58 8.40 10.53
CA ARG A 60 15.24 8.05 11.03
C ARG A 60 14.47 7.19 10.04
N GLN A 61 13.65 6.29 10.57
CA GLN A 61 12.80 5.47 9.73
C GLN A 61 11.74 6.32 9.03
N HIS A 62 11.54 6.05 7.76
CA HIS A 62 10.47 6.62 6.96
C HIS A 62 9.13 5.87 7.19
N THR A 63 8.04 6.43 6.70
CA THR A 63 6.72 5.77 6.71
C THR A 63 6.25 5.59 5.26
N PRO A 64 5.92 4.37 4.83
CA PRO A 64 5.85 3.12 5.60
C PRO A 64 7.24 2.53 5.95
N GLY A 65 7.31 1.85 7.08
CA GLY A 65 8.52 1.20 7.58
C GLY A 65 8.24 -0.20 8.12
N PHE A 66 9.12 -0.71 8.99
CA PHE A 66 8.97 -2.05 9.55
C PHE A 66 7.76 -2.19 10.48
N SER A 67 7.32 -1.11 11.13
CA SER A 67 6.11 -1.14 11.96
C SER A 67 4.88 -1.45 11.14
N GLU A 68 4.72 -0.74 10.03
CA GLU A 68 3.61 -0.94 9.09
C GLU A 68 3.73 -2.29 8.38
N ALA A 69 4.96 -2.78 8.15
CA ALA A 69 5.19 -4.10 7.57
C ALA A 69 4.64 -5.22 8.45
N ILE A 70 4.71 -5.09 9.77
CA ILE A 70 4.11 -6.06 10.70
C ILE A 70 2.59 -6.13 10.51
N ASP A 71 1.94 -4.99 10.33
CA ASP A 71 0.50 -4.95 10.09
C ASP A 71 0.12 -5.66 8.79
N TYR A 72 0.87 -5.42 7.71
CA TYR A 72 0.62 -6.10 6.43
C TYR A 72 0.82 -7.61 6.52
N VAL A 73 1.88 -8.05 7.18
CA VAL A 73 2.15 -9.48 7.38
C VAL A 73 1.11 -10.13 8.29
N SER A 74 0.61 -9.42 9.30
CA SER A 74 -0.48 -9.90 10.16
C SER A 74 -1.77 -10.16 9.36
N VAL A 75 -2.09 -9.28 8.41
CA VAL A 75 -3.22 -9.50 7.48
C VAL A 75 -2.96 -10.71 6.58
N GLN A 76 -1.76 -10.85 6.02
CA GLN A 76 -1.40 -11.99 5.18
C GLN A 76 -1.49 -13.32 5.96
N ASP A 77 -1.04 -13.35 7.20
CA ASP A 77 -1.17 -14.53 8.06
C ASP A 77 -2.64 -14.89 8.32
N ALA A 78 -3.47 -13.91 8.64
CA ALA A 78 -4.91 -14.13 8.82
C ALA A 78 -5.57 -14.67 7.54
N LEU A 79 -5.20 -14.17 6.37
CA LEU A 79 -5.67 -14.69 5.08
C LEU A 79 -5.26 -16.15 4.85
N LEU A 80 -4.02 -16.50 5.16
CA LEU A 80 -3.54 -17.90 5.06
C LEU A 80 -4.25 -18.83 6.02
N ARG A 81 -4.51 -18.38 7.25
CA ARG A 81 -5.30 -19.15 8.24
C ARG A 81 -6.74 -19.33 7.76
N SER A 82 -7.36 -18.26 7.29
CA SER A 82 -8.72 -18.29 6.75
C SER A 82 -8.84 -19.25 5.55
N TRP A 83 -7.86 -19.23 4.66
CA TRP A 83 -7.83 -20.17 3.54
C TRP A 83 -7.77 -21.64 3.98
N LYS A 84 -6.96 -21.94 4.99
CA LYS A 84 -6.82 -23.31 5.51
C LYS A 84 -8.02 -23.77 6.33
N SER A 85 -8.63 -22.85 7.11
CA SER A 85 -9.76 -23.17 7.99
C SER A 85 -11.12 -23.07 7.27
N GLU A 86 -11.16 -22.42 6.10
CA GLU A 86 -12.39 -22.08 5.36
C GLU A 86 -13.38 -21.23 6.20
N LYS A 87 -12.84 -20.42 7.13
CA LYS A 87 -13.59 -19.56 8.05
C LYS A 87 -13.03 -18.15 8.08
N TRP A 88 -13.82 -17.24 8.62
CA TRP A 88 -13.32 -15.92 9.01
C TRP A 88 -12.32 -16.07 10.15
N GLU A 89 -11.18 -15.38 10.02
CA GLU A 89 -10.12 -15.36 11.00
C GLU A 89 -9.81 -13.91 11.41
N ASP A 90 -9.60 -13.71 12.71
CA ASP A 90 -9.21 -12.40 13.21
C ASP A 90 -7.77 -12.05 12.81
N VAL A 91 -7.56 -10.79 12.48
CA VAL A 91 -6.21 -10.26 12.27
C VAL A 91 -5.57 -10.00 13.63
N THR A 92 -4.63 -10.84 14.01
CA THR A 92 -3.85 -10.69 15.24
C THR A 92 -2.46 -10.19 14.91
N ASN A 93 -1.95 -9.24 15.72
CA ASN A 93 -0.59 -8.73 15.51
C ASN A 93 0.44 -9.82 15.80
N ILE A 94 1.19 -10.23 14.78
CA ILE A 94 2.19 -11.31 14.88
C ILE A 94 3.39 -10.97 15.76
N ALA A 95 3.64 -9.69 16.05
CA ALA A 95 4.69 -9.27 16.97
C ALA A 95 4.29 -9.47 18.45
N SER A 96 3.04 -9.80 18.73
CA SER A 96 2.51 -10.01 20.08
C SER A 96 2.47 -11.49 20.46
N THR A 97 2.95 -12.37 19.59
CA THR A 97 3.05 -13.82 19.80
C THR A 97 4.48 -14.21 20.10
#